data_b0ba1706a49c487d22749467abf2fc14
#
_entry.id   b0ba1706a49c487d22749467abf2fc14
#
_cell.length_a   1.000
_cell.length_b   1.000
_cell.length_c   1.000
_cell.angle_alpha   90.00
_cell.angle_beta   90.00
_cell.angle_gamma   90.00
#
_symmetry.space_group_name_H-M   'P 1'
#
loop_
_entity.id
_entity.type
_entity.pdbx_description
1 polymer ?
#
loop_
_entity_poly.entity_id
_entity_poly.type
_entity_poly.pdbx_seq_one_letter_code
_entity_poly.pdbx_strand_id
1 'polypeptide(L)'
;MKFYPTFNGVLAQEENIGVLSMINERAMHVVERQNLKTKSIVHPKIPFLRGLEFLILGTYLFFYSLLQSLSKQVEGKMISSVSKRLNVSSQSVFITVVSLLSFVISLFLFGFIPAKLSLIFAQLSINVFVKNLVLALIKVFVFLLVLFCFKNISGINRMLSFNAAANSVLNKHENISRLKNHRATNYLNFIVAGFIFNFFFITLLGVQVTPLLKHLINTLLFFLGFSIVFELNIYLEKSKIRGIIIVSSFFVTAKTGSTCELIASTAFWEMNLLKENDLRRLDGDEMEQSQVFISQVLAFVNGKLKEGGILDENEGQWLVALSLGKKKNELKFITTIKKSQELRIKKVLERRLKGEPLDKIFGQTEFFSLPILVSRAVLSPRPETELLVEKCLEILKNQPKPLVLDLCTGSGAIALAIKANCSQSTVFASDISEKALEIARQNAKANSLKINFKKSDMFLGLNKRKKYDMIISNPPYIKTKDISLLDKEVKNYDPKIALDGGEDGLKFYKIIATQAHDFLKRNGVLALEIGDGQGKSIKRLLSQNFKDIEIQKDYSSKERFVFAKLK
;
A
#
# COMPACT_ATOMS: atom_id res chain seq x y z
N MET A 1 -20.15 -6.88 2.39
CA MET A 1 -19.51 -5.91 1.50
C MET A 1 -20.32 -5.74 0.22
N LYS A 2 -20.46 -4.53 -0.29
CA LYS A 2 -21.20 -4.21 -1.54
C LYS A 2 -20.24 -3.50 -2.49
N PHE A 3 -20.38 -3.74 -3.79
CA PHE A 3 -19.55 -3.12 -4.82
C PHE A 3 -20.43 -2.31 -5.78
N TYR A 4 -19.98 -1.09 -6.05
CA TYR A 4 -20.60 -0.14 -6.99
C TYR A 4 -19.57 0.21 -8.07
N PRO A 5 -19.71 -0.30 -9.30
CA PRO A 5 -18.81 0.05 -10.39
C PRO A 5 -18.98 1.50 -10.80
N THR A 6 -17.86 2.13 -11.18
CA THR A 6 -17.82 3.49 -11.72
C THR A 6 -17.21 3.48 -13.12
N PHE A 7 -17.14 4.63 -13.79
CA PHE A 7 -16.49 4.73 -15.11
C PHE A 7 -15.00 4.41 -15.08
N ASN A 8 -14.34 4.68 -13.97
CA ASN A 8 -12.88 4.53 -13.84
C ASN A 8 -12.44 3.68 -12.66
N GLY A 9 -13.36 3.04 -11.94
CA GLY A 9 -13.01 2.30 -10.76
C GLY A 9 -14.17 1.57 -10.10
N VAL A 10 -14.01 1.30 -8.83
CA VAL A 10 -14.99 0.57 -8.00
C VAL A 10 -15.07 1.23 -6.63
N LEU A 11 -16.29 1.48 -6.14
CA LEU A 11 -16.55 1.80 -4.75
C LEU A 11 -16.93 0.51 -4.02
N ALA A 12 -16.13 0.08 -3.06
CA ALA A 12 -16.49 -0.95 -2.09
C ALA A 12 -17.11 -0.29 -0.87
N GLN A 13 -18.21 -0.83 -0.36
CA GLN A 13 -18.90 -0.30 0.83
C GLN A 13 -19.20 -1.39 1.84
N GLU A 14 -19.02 -1.04 3.10
CA GLU A 14 -19.55 -1.81 4.21
C GLU A 14 -19.96 -0.87 5.34
N GLU A 15 -21.19 -1.01 5.81
CA GLU A 15 -21.80 -0.11 6.78
C GLU A 15 -21.67 1.37 6.36
N ASN A 16 -21.05 2.21 7.18
CA ASN A 16 -20.88 3.65 6.93
C ASN A 16 -19.53 3.99 6.27
N ILE A 17 -18.74 3.00 5.90
CA ILE A 17 -17.40 3.18 5.33
C ILE A 17 -17.43 2.80 3.86
N GLY A 18 -16.81 3.62 3.02
CA GLY A 18 -16.59 3.37 1.60
C GLY A 18 -15.13 3.47 1.23
N VAL A 19 -14.69 2.61 0.32
CA VAL A 19 -13.37 2.70 -0.32
C VAL A 19 -13.56 2.83 -1.81
N LEU A 20 -13.25 4.00 -2.34
CA LEU A 20 -13.24 4.28 -3.77
C LEU A 20 -11.83 4.03 -4.33
N SER A 21 -11.71 3.02 -5.19
CA SER A 21 -10.48 2.70 -5.91
C SER A 21 -10.68 3.00 -7.39
N MET A 22 -9.86 3.89 -7.97
CA MET A 22 -10.02 4.37 -9.35
C MET A 22 -8.70 4.70 -10.03
N ILE A 23 -8.75 4.84 -11.36
CA ILE A 23 -7.66 5.43 -12.16
C ILE A 23 -8.00 6.90 -12.44
N ASN A 24 -7.07 7.80 -12.14
CA ASN A 24 -7.22 9.22 -12.47
C ASN A 24 -6.84 9.51 -13.93
N GLU A 25 -6.99 10.78 -14.37
CA GLU A 25 -6.67 11.24 -15.74
C GLU A 25 -5.20 11.03 -16.12
N ARG A 26 -4.28 10.95 -15.16
CA ARG A 26 -2.85 10.69 -15.38
C ARG A 26 -2.52 9.19 -15.41
N ALA A 27 -3.52 8.32 -15.56
CA ALA A 27 -3.40 6.87 -15.51
C ALA A 27 -2.82 6.32 -14.17
N MET A 28 -2.85 7.12 -13.09
CA MET A 28 -2.42 6.70 -11.77
C MET A 28 -3.57 6.06 -11.01
N HIS A 29 -3.27 5.00 -10.27
CA HIS A 29 -4.21 4.35 -9.37
C HIS A 29 -4.37 5.20 -8.09
N VAL A 30 -5.59 5.56 -7.77
CA VAL A 30 -5.95 6.36 -6.59
C VAL A 30 -6.93 5.58 -5.73
N VAL A 31 -6.69 5.56 -4.43
CA VAL A 31 -7.58 4.95 -3.43
C VAL A 31 -8.01 6.02 -2.43
N GLU A 32 -9.31 6.22 -2.30
CA GLU A 32 -9.89 7.19 -1.37
C GLU A 32 -10.80 6.48 -0.37
N ARG A 33 -10.60 6.77 0.90
CA ARG A 33 -11.50 6.36 1.98
C ARG A 33 -12.54 7.42 2.20
N GLN A 34 -13.79 7.02 2.28
CA GLN A 34 -14.92 7.93 2.44
C GLN A 34 -15.79 7.50 3.61
N ASN A 35 -16.16 8.46 4.44
CA ASN A 35 -17.14 8.23 5.50
C ASN A 35 -18.54 8.48 4.89
N LEU A 36 -19.24 7.42 4.59
CA LEU A 36 -20.55 7.49 3.94
C LEU A 36 -21.60 7.73 5.03
N LYS A 37 -22.20 8.92 5.06
CA LYS A 37 -23.31 9.23 5.99
C LYS A 37 -24.59 8.49 5.60
N THR A 38 -24.54 7.17 5.61
CA THR A 38 -25.69 6.30 5.31
C THR A 38 -26.21 5.73 6.61
N LYS A 39 -27.28 6.32 7.16
CA LYS A 39 -28.03 5.67 8.24
C LYS A 39 -28.99 4.66 7.64
N SER A 40 -29.07 3.45 8.21
CA SER A 40 -30.15 2.51 7.89
C SER A 40 -31.49 3.18 8.16
N ILE A 41 -32.35 3.19 7.15
CA ILE A 41 -33.68 3.82 7.22
C ILE A 41 -34.69 2.85 7.81
N VAL A 42 -34.41 1.55 7.72
CA VAL A 42 -35.34 0.47 8.07
C VAL A 42 -34.67 -0.57 8.95
N HIS A 43 -35.42 -1.15 9.89
CA HIS A 43 -34.91 -2.20 10.76
C HIS A 43 -34.50 -3.44 9.96
N PRO A 44 -33.22 -3.92 10.03
CA PRO A 44 -32.68 -4.93 9.13
C PRO A 44 -33.30 -6.33 9.27
N LYS A 45 -34.21 -6.52 10.22
CA LYS A 45 -34.89 -7.81 10.49
C LYS A 45 -36.21 -7.99 9.74
N ILE A 46 -36.76 -6.95 9.11
CA ILE A 46 -38.06 -7.04 8.43
C ILE A 46 -37.83 -7.46 6.98
N PRO A 47 -38.30 -8.64 6.53
CA PRO A 47 -38.24 -9.08 5.15
C PRO A 47 -38.90 -8.06 4.21
N PHE A 48 -38.57 -8.08 2.94
CA PHE A 48 -38.97 -7.13 1.89
C PHE A 48 -38.55 -5.67 2.09
N LEU A 49 -38.60 -5.09 3.31
CA LEU A 49 -38.10 -3.76 3.58
C LEU A 49 -36.59 -3.66 3.39
N ARG A 50 -35.87 -4.74 3.63
CA ARG A 50 -34.41 -4.85 3.33
C ARG A 50 -34.13 -4.67 1.83
N GLY A 51 -34.96 -5.24 0.96
CA GLY A 51 -34.84 -5.09 -0.49
C GLY A 51 -35.09 -3.64 -0.94
N LEU A 52 -36.07 -2.99 -0.36
CA LEU A 52 -36.37 -1.59 -0.62
C LEU A 52 -35.25 -0.66 -0.14
N GLU A 53 -34.75 -0.88 1.07
CA GLU A 53 -33.60 -0.15 1.61
C GLU A 53 -32.34 -0.35 0.73
N PHE A 54 -32.09 -1.58 0.32
CA PHE A 54 -30.98 -1.90 -0.57
C PHE A 54 -31.10 -1.18 -1.92
N LEU A 55 -32.30 -1.10 -2.48
CA LEU A 55 -32.57 -0.40 -3.72
C LEU A 55 -32.34 1.11 -3.57
N ILE A 56 -32.93 1.74 -2.57
CA ILE A 56 -32.83 3.20 -2.36
C ILE A 56 -31.40 3.60 -2.05
N LEU A 57 -30.81 2.96 -1.05
CA LEU A 57 -29.46 3.27 -0.60
C LEU A 57 -28.42 2.89 -1.66
N GLY A 58 -28.61 1.73 -2.30
CA GLY A 58 -27.75 1.26 -3.37
C GLY A 58 -27.79 2.18 -4.60
N THR A 59 -28.98 2.68 -4.97
CA THR A 59 -29.12 3.66 -6.06
C THR A 59 -28.40 4.96 -5.72
N TYR A 60 -28.59 5.48 -4.51
CA TYR A 60 -27.86 6.65 -4.03
C TYR A 60 -26.35 6.46 -4.10
N LEU A 61 -25.83 5.36 -3.58
CA LEU A 61 -24.38 5.08 -3.56
C LEU A 61 -23.80 4.82 -4.95
N PHE A 62 -24.57 4.17 -5.82
CA PHE A 62 -24.18 3.97 -7.22
C PHE A 62 -24.04 5.32 -7.94
N PHE A 63 -25.02 6.20 -7.85
CA PHE A 63 -24.92 7.53 -8.43
C PHE A 63 -23.84 8.38 -7.75
N TYR A 64 -23.71 8.31 -6.44
CA TYR A 64 -22.65 8.98 -5.70
C TYR A 64 -21.26 8.55 -6.18
N SER A 65 -21.03 7.25 -6.38
CA SER A 65 -19.76 6.73 -6.87
C SER A 65 -19.46 7.13 -8.33
N LEU A 66 -20.51 7.15 -9.17
CA LEU A 66 -20.40 7.66 -10.54
C LEU A 66 -20.05 9.15 -10.56
N LEU A 67 -20.66 9.93 -9.70
CA LEU A 67 -20.42 11.38 -9.57
C LEU A 67 -19.01 11.68 -9.11
N GLN A 68 -18.53 10.99 -8.10
CA GLN A 68 -17.15 11.12 -7.62
C GLN A 68 -16.14 10.75 -8.71
N SER A 69 -16.45 9.74 -9.52
CA SER A 69 -15.63 9.35 -10.67
C SER A 69 -15.64 10.40 -11.78
N LEU A 70 -16.79 11.04 -12.05
CA LEU A 70 -16.96 12.06 -13.08
C LEU A 70 -16.45 13.43 -12.65
N SER A 71 -16.58 13.80 -11.36
CA SER A 71 -16.14 15.11 -10.85
C SER A 71 -14.65 15.37 -11.07
N LYS A 72 -13.86 14.30 -11.16
CA LYS A 72 -12.42 14.35 -11.44
C LYS A 72 -12.07 14.31 -12.94
N GLN A 73 -13.06 14.13 -13.82
CA GLN A 73 -12.86 14.02 -15.28
C GLN A 73 -13.49 15.15 -16.09
N VAL A 74 -14.48 15.87 -15.53
CA VAL A 74 -15.30 16.81 -16.30
C VAL A 74 -14.89 18.25 -16.01
N GLU A 75 -13.78 18.69 -16.59
CA GLU A 75 -13.51 20.11 -16.89
C GLU A 75 -13.81 20.43 -18.36
N GLY A 76 -14.93 19.93 -18.89
CA GLY A 76 -15.37 20.25 -20.25
C GLY A 76 -15.85 21.71 -20.35
N LYS A 77 -15.27 22.49 -21.28
CA LYS A 77 -15.60 23.90 -21.51
C LYS A 77 -17.12 24.19 -21.61
N MET A 78 -17.90 23.25 -22.16
CA MET A 78 -19.35 23.40 -22.36
C MET A 78 -20.12 23.32 -21.03
N ILE A 79 -19.79 22.40 -20.15
CA ILE A 79 -20.47 22.22 -18.85
C ILE A 79 -20.08 23.36 -17.89
N SER A 80 -18.85 23.83 -17.92
CA SER A 80 -18.39 24.96 -17.12
C SER A 80 -19.09 26.27 -17.50
N SER A 81 -19.40 26.48 -18.78
CA SER A 81 -20.13 27.67 -19.25
C SER A 81 -21.61 27.68 -18.80
N VAL A 82 -22.29 26.51 -18.86
CA VAL A 82 -23.68 26.36 -18.38
C VAL A 82 -23.73 26.45 -16.85
N SER A 83 -22.79 25.84 -16.15
CA SER A 83 -22.67 25.92 -14.68
C SER A 83 -22.53 27.38 -14.19
N LYS A 84 -21.68 28.18 -14.84
CA LYS A 84 -21.50 29.60 -14.53
C LYS A 84 -22.80 30.40 -14.78
N ARG A 85 -23.54 30.12 -15.86
CA ARG A 85 -24.81 30.82 -16.16
C ARG A 85 -25.91 30.51 -15.16
N LEU A 86 -25.99 29.28 -14.65
CA LEU A 86 -27.06 28.84 -13.75
C LEU A 86 -26.68 28.96 -12.26
N ASN A 87 -25.45 29.39 -11.94
CA ASN A 87 -24.92 29.44 -10.56
C ASN A 87 -25.08 28.11 -9.80
N VAL A 88 -24.91 27.00 -10.51
CA VAL A 88 -25.04 25.63 -10.00
C VAL A 88 -23.75 24.86 -10.28
N SER A 89 -23.40 23.89 -9.46
CA SER A 89 -22.20 23.09 -9.70
C SER A 89 -22.22 22.38 -11.06
N SER A 90 -21.09 22.30 -11.74
CA SER A 90 -20.96 21.59 -13.04
C SER A 90 -21.44 20.14 -12.97
N GLN A 91 -21.31 19.54 -11.79
CA GLN A 91 -21.80 18.19 -11.50
C GLN A 91 -23.31 18.09 -11.52
N SER A 92 -24.00 19.05 -10.89
CA SER A 92 -25.47 19.08 -10.85
C SER A 92 -26.07 19.26 -12.25
N VAL A 93 -25.47 20.11 -13.09
CA VAL A 93 -25.90 20.31 -14.48
C VAL A 93 -25.73 19.00 -15.28
N PHE A 94 -24.59 18.35 -15.18
CA PHE A 94 -24.33 17.09 -15.88
C PHE A 94 -25.32 15.99 -15.46
N ILE A 95 -25.56 15.83 -14.15
CA ILE A 95 -26.53 14.85 -13.62
C ILE A 95 -27.92 15.10 -14.20
N THR A 96 -28.39 16.36 -14.15
CA THR A 96 -29.70 16.71 -14.61
C THR A 96 -29.88 16.38 -16.09
N VAL A 97 -28.90 16.73 -16.93
CA VAL A 97 -28.91 16.44 -18.37
C VAL A 97 -28.90 14.94 -18.65
N VAL A 98 -28.01 14.17 -17.99
CA VAL A 98 -27.93 12.72 -18.18
C VAL A 98 -29.19 12.02 -17.68
N SER A 99 -29.76 12.45 -16.54
CA SER A 99 -30.99 11.88 -15.99
C SER A 99 -32.18 12.15 -16.92
N LEU A 100 -32.27 13.35 -17.46
CA LEU A 100 -33.37 13.73 -18.40
C LEU A 100 -33.25 12.93 -19.71
N LEU A 101 -32.05 12.81 -20.26
CA LEU A 101 -31.78 12.03 -21.47
C LEU A 101 -32.08 10.54 -21.25
N SER A 102 -31.64 9.98 -20.12
CA SER A 102 -31.93 8.59 -19.74
C SER A 102 -33.42 8.33 -19.56
N PHE A 103 -34.15 9.29 -18.98
CA PHE A 103 -35.61 9.21 -18.82
C PHE A 103 -36.33 9.21 -20.17
N VAL A 104 -35.97 10.11 -21.08
CA VAL A 104 -36.57 10.19 -22.43
C VAL A 104 -36.28 8.89 -23.21
N ILE A 105 -35.05 8.41 -23.20
CA ILE A 105 -34.65 7.14 -23.85
C ILE A 105 -35.44 5.97 -23.25
N SER A 106 -35.58 5.92 -21.93
CA SER A 106 -36.33 4.89 -21.23
C SER A 106 -37.81 4.90 -21.61
N LEU A 107 -38.47 6.10 -21.66
CA LEU A 107 -39.82 6.23 -22.12
C LEU A 107 -40.02 5.73 -23.55
N PHE A 108 -39.11 6.05 -24.45
CA PHE A 108 -39.17 5.62 -25.83
C PHE A 108 -38.99 4.09 -25.95
N LEU A 109 -37.95 3.53 -25.38
CA LEU A 109 -37.62 2.10 -25.51
C LEU A 109 -38.61 1.19 -24.77
N PHE A 110 -39.01 1.54 -23.57
CA PHE A 110 -39.83 0.68 -22.70
C PHE A 110 -41.31 1.10 -22.61
N GLY A 111 -41.66 2.30 -23.04
CA GLY A 111 -43.01 2.77 -23.14
C GLY A 111 -43.55 2.70 -24.57
N PHE A 112 -42.97 3.48 -25.47
CA PHE A 112 -43.51 3.67 -26.83
C PHE A 112 -43.37 2.41 -27.73
N ILE A 113 -42.22 1.78 -27.78
CA ILE A 113 -41.99 0.59 -28.62
C ILE A 113 -42.91 -0.57 -28.20
N PRO A 114 -42.98 -0.99 -26.93
CA PRO A 114 -43.87 -2.06 -26.52
C PRO A 114 -45.36 -1.71 -26.70
N ALA A 115 -45.74 -0.43 -26.55
CA ALA A 115 -47.13 0.01 -26.80
C ALA A 115 -47.52 -0.16 -28.28
N LYS A 116 -46.62 0.20 -29.21
CA LYS A 116 -46.86 -0.01 -30.65
C LYS A 116 -46.91 -1.50 -30.99
N LEU A 117 -46.02 -2.31 -30.44
CA LEU A 117 -46.04 -3.76 -30.63
C LEU A 117 -47.32 -4.40 -30.07
N SER A 118 -47.83 -3.92 -28.92
CA SER A 118 -49.08 -4.42 -28.33
C SER A 118 -50.29 -4.18 -29.25
N LEU A 119 -50.32 -3.09 -30.02
CA LEU A 119 -51.37 -2.81 -30.99
C LEU A 119 -51.40 -3.81 -32.15
N ILE A 120 -50.20 -4.25 -32.62
CA ILE A 120 -50.09 -5.29 -33.65
C ILE A 120 -50.59 -6.64 -33.11
N PHE A 121 -50.25 -6.98 -31.88
CA PHE A 121 -50.72 -8.22 -31.23
C PHE A 121 -52.20 -8.17 -30.82
N ALA A 122 -52.81 -6.96 -30.69
CA ALA A 122 -54.23 -6.82 -30.38
C ALA A 122 -55.14 -7.38 -31.48
N GLN A 123 -54.67 -7.38 -32.71
CA GLN A 123 -55.42 -7.89 -33.88
C GLN A 123 -55.41 -9.43 -34.00
N LEU A 124 -54.55 -10.13 -33.24
CA LEU A 124 -54.46 -11.56 -33.25
C LEU A 124 -55.44 -12.17 -32.21
N SER A 125 -56.25 -13.13 -32.59
CA SER A 125 -57.19 -13.88 -31.70
C SER A 125 -56.45 -14.91 -30.81
N ILE A 126 -55.48 -14.44 -30.03
CA ILE A 126 -54.65 -15.24 -29.13
C ILE A 126 -55.08 -15.00 -27.68
N ASN A 127 -54.96 -16.01 -26.82
CA ASN A 127 -55.23 -15.93 -25.40
C ASN A 127 -54.48 -14.75 -24.75
N VAL A 128 -55.15 -14.01 -23.87
CA VAL A 128 -54.61 -12.82 -23.18
C VAL A 128 -53.34 -13.14 -22.42
N PHE A 129 -53.24 -14.30 -21.79
CA PHE A 129 -52.04 -14.74 -21.10
C PHE A 129 -50.85 -14.88 -22.04
N VAL A 130 -51.06 -15.51 -23.21
CA VAL A 130 -50.02 -15.70 -24.23
C VAL A 130 -49.58 -14.35 -24.81
N LYS A 131 -50.50 -13.42 -25.03
CA LYS A 131 -50.16 -12.02 -25.45
C LYS A 131 -49.26 -11.34 -24.44
N ASN A 132 -49.60 -11.40 -23.15
CA ASN A 132 -48.80 -10.80 -22.08
C ASN A 132 -47.43 -11.47 -21.93
N LEU A 133 -47.36 -12.78 -22.08
CA LEU A 133 -46.09 -13.53 -22.05
C LEU A 133 -45.16 -13.10 -23.19
N VAL A 134 -45.67 -13.01 -24.42
CA VAL A 134 -44.90 -12.57 -25.58
C VAL A 134 -44.41 -11.13 -25.40
N LEU A 135 -45.30 -10.22 -24.92
CA LEU A 135 -44.89 -8.84 -24.62
C LEU A 135 -43.85 -8.74 -23.52
N ALA A 136 -43.93 -9.59 -22.50
CA ALA A 136 -42.92 -9.66 -21.44
C ALA A 136 -41.56 -10.08 -21.99
N LEU A 137 -41.52 -11.12 -22.82
CA LEU A 137 -40.31 -11.61 -23.47
C LEU A 137 -39.71 -10.55 -24.42
N ILE A 138 -40.54 -9.84 -25.18
CA ILE A 138 -40.08 -8.76 -26.05
C ILE A 138 -39.44 -7.63 -25.23
N LYS A 139 -40.05 -7.22 -24.11
CA LYS A 139 -39.49 -6.18 -23.24
C LYS A 139 -38.11 -6.58 -22.68
N VAL A 140 -37.99 -7.84 -22.21
CA VAL A 140 -36.73 -8.38 -21.73
C VAL A 140 -35.70 -8.41 -22.87
N PHE A 141 -36.08 -8.86 -24.06
CA PHE A 141 -35.22 -8.90 -25.23
C PHE A 141 -34.72 -7.50 -25.63
N VAL A 142 -35.65 -6.50 -25.71
CA VAL A 142 -35.26 -5.11 -26.00
C VAL A 142 -34.32 -4.56 -24.95
N PHE A 143 -34.54 -4.85 -23.68
CA PHE A 143 -33.64 -4.44 -22.60
C PHE A 143 -32.24 -5.04 -22.77
N LEU A 144 -32.14 -6.34 -23.07
CA LEU A 144 -30.86 -7.01 -23.30
C LEU A 144 -30.15 -6.48 -24.55
N LEU A 145 -30.91 -6.19 -25.63
CA LEU A 145 -30.37 -5.60 -26.84
C LEU A 145 -29.78 -4.21 -26.56
N VAL A 146 -30.49 -3.37 -25.80
CA VAL A 146 -30.00 -2.06 -25.35
C VAL A 146 -28.71 -2.18 -24.54
N LEU A 147 -28.65 -3.11 -23.60
CA LEU A 147 -27.42 -3.37 -22.84
C LEU A 147 -26.27 -3.81 -23.76
N PHE A 148 -26.56 -4.64 -24.74
CA PHE A 148 -25.57 -5.10 -25.73
C PHE A 148 -25.05 -3.95 -26.59
N CYS A 149 -25.94 -3.05 -27.07
CA CYS A 149 -25.55 -1.85 -27.83
C CYS A 149 -24.71 -0.90 -26.97
N PHE A 150 -25.10 -0.68 -25.73
CA PHE A 150 -24.34 0.18 -24.82
C PHE A 150 -22.95 -0.38 -24.47
N LYS A 151 -22.75 -1.69 -24.54
CA LYS A 151 -21.43 -2.32 -24.33
C LYS A 151 -20.35 -1.74 -25.26
N ASN A 152 -20.73 -1.28 -26.47
CA ASN A 152 -19.78 -0.73 -27.45
C ASN A 152 -19.37 0.72 -27.15
N ILE A 153 -20.03 1.41 -26.21
CA ILE A 153 -19.63 2.75 -25.79
C ILE A 153 -18.45 2.63 -24.81
N SER A 154 -17.33 3.29 -25.13
CA SER A 154 -16.06 3.13 -24.40
C SER A 154 -16.17 3.34 -22.88
N GLY A 155 -16.92 4.35 -22.42
CA GLY A 155 -17.15 4.60 -21.00
C GLY A 155 -17.96 3.49 -20.32
N ILE A 156 -19.01 3.01 -20.96
CA ILE A 156 -19.89 1.93 -20.45
C ILE A 156 -19.16 0.60 -20.48
N ASN A 157 -18.41 0.31 -21.55
CA ASN A 157 -17.59 -0.90 -21.63
C ASN A 157 -16.57 -0.95 -20.49
N ARG A 158 -15.94 0.17 -20.16
CA ARG A 158 -15.00 0.28 -19.03
C ARG A 158 -15.71 0.02 -17.69
N MET A 159 -16.89 0.61 -17.46
CA MET A 159 -17.70 0.36 -16.27
C MET A 159 -18.11 -1.12 -16.16
N LEU A 160 -18.50 -1.76 -17.26
CA LEU A 160 -18.80 -3.20 -17.30
C LEU A 160 -17.58 -4.06 -17.01
N SER A 161 -16.39 -3.64 -17.45
CA SER A 161 -15.13 -4.32 -17.13
C SER A 161 -14.81 -4.25 -15.64
N PHE A 162 -15.04 -3.11 -14.98
CA PHE A 162 -14.91 -2.99 -13.53
C PHE A 162 -15.94 -3.81 -12.78
N ASN A 163 -17.19 -3.89 -13.30
CA ASN A 163 -18.21 -4.77 -12.75
C ASN A 163 -17.82 -6.25 -12.83
N ALA A 164 -17.30 -6.69 -13.97
CA ALA A 164 -16.82 -8.05 -14.16
C ALA A 164 -15.60 -8.36 -13.27
N ALA A 165 -14.67 -7.40 -13.10
CA ALA A 165 -13.55 -7.52 -12.20
C ALA A 165 -13.98 -7.64 -10.73
N ALA A 166 -14.96 -6.84 -10.30
CA ALA A 166 -15.54 -6.95 -8.96
C ALA A 166 -16.15 -8.33 -8.72
N ASN A 167 -16.90 -8.88 -9.70
CA ASN A 167 -17.42 -10.24 -9.63
C ASN A 167 -16.34 -11.30 -9.57
N SER A 168 -15.26 -11.15 -10.36
CA SER A 168 -14.11 -12.07 -10.34
C SER A 168 -13.44 -12.08 -8.96
N VAL A 169 -13.23 -10.90 -8.36
CA VAL A 169 -12.66 -10.76 -7.01
C VAL A 169 -13.56 -11.42 -5.97
N LEU A 170 -14.88 -11.17 -6.02
CA LEU A 170 -15.84 -11.79 -5.12
C LEU A 170 -15.83 -13.32 -5.21
N ASN A 171 -15.81 -13.87 -6.42
CA ASN A 171 -15.80 -15.31 -6.64
C ASN A 171 -14.48 -15.97 -6.18
N LYS A 172 -13.33 -15.31 -6.40
CA LYS A 172 -12.02 -15.79 -5.92
C LYS A 172 -11.91 -15.82 -4.40
N HIS A 173 -12.62 -14.91 -3.72
CA HIS A 173 -12.57 -14.77 -2.26
C HIS A 173 -13.75 -15.41 -1.52
N GLU A 174 -14.69 -16.07 -2.21
CA GLU A 174 -15.81 -16.79 -1.57
C GLU A 174 -15.38 -17.84 -0.53
N ASN A 175 -14.21 -18.47 -0.70
CA ASN A 175 -13.67 -19.41 0.28
C ASN A 175 -13.15 -18.75 1.57
N ILE A 176 -12.90 -17.43 1.55
CA ILE A 176 -12.42 -16.65 2.71
C ILE A 176 -13.60 -16.14 3.55
N SER A 177 -14.77 -16.02 2.94
CA SER A 177 -15.95 -15.42 3.56
C SER A 177 -16.89 -16.41 4.26
N ARG A 178 -16.39 -17.46 4.92
CA ARG A 178 -17.15 -18.20 5.94
C ARG A 178 -17.48 -17.36 7.19
N LEU A 179 -17.17 -16.06 7.16
CA LEU A 179 -17.63 -15.09 8.14
C LEU A 179 -19.15 -14.98 8.03
N LYS A 180 -19.81 -15.57 8.99
CA LYS A 180 -21.25 -15.58 9.22
C LYS A 180 -21.84 -14.19 8.95
N ASN A 181 -22.76 -14.10 7.99
CA ASN A 181 -23.85 -13.14 7.82
C ASN A 181 -23.81 -12.01 6.77
N HIS A 182 -22.73 -11.73 6.05
CA HIS A 182 -22.81 -10.71 4.98
C HIS A 182 -22.04 -11.15 3.73
N ARG A 183 -22.73 -11.78 2.78
CA ARG A 183 -22.13 -12.08 1.47
C ARG A 183 -21.97 -10.80 0.66
N ALA A 184 -20.85 -10.71 -0.05
CA ALA A 184 -20.55 -9.59 -0.91
C ALA A 184 -21.49 -9.60 -2.14
N THR A 185 -22.15 -8.48 -2.40
CA THR A 185 -23.14 -8.35 -3.46
C THR A 185 -22.69 -7.30 -4.48
N ASN A 186 -22.75 -7.66 -5.78
CA ASN A 186 -22.53 -6.69 -6.83
C ASN A 186 -23.84 -6.00 -7.20
N TYR A 187 -23.93 -4.70 -6.92
CA TYR A 187 -25.13 -3.90 -7.07
C TYR A 187 -25.66 -3.88 -8.50
N LEU A 188 -24.80 -3.75 -9.51
CA LEU A 188 -25.22 -3.66 -10.91
C LEU A 188 -25.90 -4.95 -11.39
N ASN A 189 -25.33 -6.12 -11.05
CA ASN A 189 -25.94 -7.40 -11.40
C ASN A 189 -27.31 -7.58 -10.76
N PHE A 190 -27.45 -7.13 -9.50
CA PHE A 190 -28.70 -7.17 -8.79
C PHE A 190 -29.77 -6.27 -9.44
N ILE A 191 -29.41 -5.05 -9.85
CA ILE A 191 -30.29 -4.13 -10.59
C ILE A 191 -30.77 -4.76 -11.91
N VAL A 192 -29.86 -5.33 -12.70
CA VAL A 192 -30.20 -5.97 -13.98
C VAL A 192 -31.17 -7.14 -13.76
N ALA A 193 -30.91 -7.99 -12.78
CA ALA A 193 -31.83 -9.09 -12.43
C ALA A 193 -33.22 -8.58 -11.99
N GLY A 194 -33.26 -7.50 -11.19
CA GLY A 194 -34.48 -6.85 -10.75
C GLY A 194 -35.29 -6.27 -11.92
N PHE A 195 -34.64 -5.62 -12.88
CA PHE A 195 -35.31 -5.11 -14.08
C PHE A 195 -35.90 -6.23 -14.94
N ILE A 196 -35.15 -7.32 -15.19
CA ILE A 196 -35.63 -8.49 -15.94
C ILE A 196 -36.87 -9.07 -15.27
N PHE A 197 -36.81 -9.30 -13.95
CA PHE A 197 -37.92 -9.84 -13.19
C PHE A 197 -39.15 -8.92 -13.25
N ASN A 198 -38.99 -7.61 -13.06
CA ASN A 198 -40.10 -6.66 -13.09
C ASN A 198 -40.75 -6.54 -14.47
N PHE A 199 -39.96 -6.44 -15.55
CA PHE A 199 -40.48 -6.40 -16.90
C PHE A 199 -41.29 -7.66 -17.23
N PHE A 200 -40.82 -8.81 -16.83
CA PHE A 200 -41.50 -10.07 -17.04
C PHE A 200 -42.81 -10.13 -16.22
N PHE A 201 -42.72 -9.95 -14.91
CA PHE A 201 -43.81 -10.17 -13.99
C PHE A 201 -44.95 -9.15 -14.12
N ILE A 202 -44.64 -7.85 -14.22
CA ILE A 202 -45.62 -6.77 -14.38
C ILE A 202 -46.37 -6.91 -15.70
N THR A 203 -45.68 -7.33 -16.76
CA THR A 203 -46.31 -7.51 -18.07
C THR A 203 -47.19 -8.76 -18.09
N LEU A 204 -46.76 -9.82 -17.41
CA LEU A 204 -47.53 -11.08 -17.32
C LEU A 204 -48.87 -10.87 -16.56
N LEU A 205 -48.87 -10.07 -15.50
CA LEU A 205 -50.08 -9.78 -14.71
C LEU A 205 -51.18 -9.02 -15.48
N GLY A 206 -50.84 -8.34 -16.57
CA GLY A 206 -51.82 -7.76 -17.51
C GLY A 206 -52.78 -6.76 -16.91
N VAL A 207 -52.40 -6.01 -15.86
CA VAL A 207 -53.28 -5.09 -15.13
C VAL A 207 -53.79 -3.97 -16.03
N GLN A 208 -55.09 -3.96 -16.30
CA GLN A 208 -55.78 -2.89 -17.07
C GLN A 208 -56.40 -1.88 -16.12
N VAL A 209 -55.78 -0.68 -16.04
CA VAL A 209 -56.25 0.47 -15.24
C VAL A 209 -55.96 1.78 -15.99
N THR A 210 -56.53 2.90 -15.51
CA THR A 210 -56.26 4.21 -16.09
C THR A 210 -54.74 4.51 -16.21
N PRO A 211 -54.31 5.30 -17.20
CA PRO A 211 -52.86 5.51 -17.45
C PRO A 211 -52.10 5.99 -16.22
N LEU A 212 -52.66 6.91 -15.45
CA LEU A 212 -52.02 7.43 -14.23
C LEU A 212 -51.93 6.35 -13.13
N LEU A 213 -53.03 5.63 -12.90
CA LEU A 213 -53.10 4.57 -11.90
C LEU A 213 -52.20 3.39 -12.31
N LYS A 214 -52.08 3.13 -13.62
CA LYS A 214 -51.18 2.12 -14.18
C LYS A 214 -49.72 2.45 -13.89
N HIS A 215 -49.32 3.73 -14.00
CA HIS A 215 -47.96 4.16 -13.64
C HIS A 215 -47.68 4.02 -12.15
N LEU A 216 -48.65 4.40 -11.31
CA LEU A 216 -48.51 4.27 -9.85
C LEU A 216 -48.40 2.80 -9.42
N ILE A 217 -49.28 1.94 -9.93
CA ILE A 217 -49.27 0.50 -9.66
C ILE A 217 -47.97 -0.13 -10.20
N ASN A 218 -47.53 0.21 -11.40
CA ASN A 218 -46.32 -0.29 -11.97
C ASN A 218 -45.08 0.12 -11.12
N THR A 219 -45.07 1.33 -10.58
CA THR A 219 -44.03 1.81 -9.69
C THR A 219 -44.03 1.04 -8.37
N LEU A 220 -45.19 0.85 -7.75
CA LEU A 220 -45.33 0.04 -6.53
C LEU A 220 -44.94 -1.41 -6.76
N LEU A 221 -45.39 -2.03 -7.86
CA LEU A 221 -45.01 -3.39 -8.23
C LEU A 221 -43.51 -3.53 -8.57
N PHE A 222 -42.91 -2.45 -9.11
CA PHE A 222 -41.46 -2.40 -9.32
C PHE A 222 -40.71 -2.51 -8.00
N PHE A 223 -41.05 -1.73 -6.99
CA PHE A 223 -40.41 -1.78 -5.67
C PHE A 223 -40.67 -3.12 -4.97
N LEU A 224 -41.90 -3.64 -5.06
CA LEU A 224 -42.26 -4.94 -4.49
C LEU A 224 -41.46 -6.08 -5.17
N GLY A 225 -41.45 -6.08 -6.51
CA GLY A 225 -40.72 -7.08 -7.28
C GLY A 225 -39.23 -7.05 -7.01
N PHE A 226 -38.67 -5.88 -6.83
CA PHE A 226 -37.25 -5.71 -6.46
C PHE A 226 -36.96 -6.30 -5.07
N SER A 227 -37.87 -6.07 -4.12
CA SER A 227 -37.77 -6.62 -2.77
C SER A 227 -37.90 -8.15 -2.76
N ILE A 228 -38.81 -8.69 -3.58
CA ILE A 228 -38.96 -10.15 -3.76
C ILE A 228 -37.68 -10.78 -4.34
N VAL A 229 -37.10 -10.18 -5.38
CA VAL A 229 -35.83 -10.66 -5.96
C VAL A 229 -34.70 -10.63 -4.94
N PHE A 230 -34.65 -9.61 -4.10
CA PHE A 230 -33.65 -9.51 -3.04
C PHE A 230 -33.78 -10.63 -2.01
N GLU A 231 -34.99 -10.87 -1.50
CA GLU A 231 -35.23 -11.93 -0.52
C GLU A 231 -35.03 -13.32 -1.14
N LEU A 232 -35.47 -13.52 -2.38
CA LEU A 232 -35.25 -14.77 -3.11
C LEU A 232 -33.74 -15.04 -3.31
N ASN A 233 -32.98 -14.01 -3.63
CA ASN A 233 -31.53 -14.14 -3.77
C ASN A 233 -30.86 -14.56 -2.45
N ILE A 234 -31.26 -13.96 -1.31
CA ILE A 234 -30.78 -14.36 0.02
C ILE A 234 -31.17 -15.81 0.32
N TYR A 235 -32.39 -16.24 -0.04
CA TYR A 235 -32.86 -17.60 0.17
C TYR A 235 -32.08 -18.62 -0.68
N LEU A 236 -31.92 -18.35 -1.98
CA LEU A 236 -31.18 -19.20 -2.91
C LEU A 236 -29.69 -19.32 -2.55
N GLU A 237 -29.10 -18.24 -2.02
CA GLU A 237 -27.75 -18.27 -1.48
C GLU A 237 -27.62 -19.22 -0.28
N LYS A 238 -28.60 -19.24 0.63
CA LYS A 238 -28.62 -20.18 1.77
C LYS A 238 -28.73 -21.63 1.32
N SER A 239 -29.46 -21.91 0.23
CA SER A 239 -29.67 -23.24 -0.31
C SER A 239 -28.60 -23.71 -1.31
N LYS A 240 -27.51 -22.94 -1.51
CA LYS A 240 -26.42 -23.21 -2.47
C LYS A 240 -26.87 -23.30 -3.95
N ILE A 241 -28.06 -22.83 -4.31
CA ILE A 241 -28.56 -22.82 -5.69
C ILE A 241 -28.11 -21.49 -6.36
N ARG A 242 -27.23 -21.58 -7.38
CA ARG A 242 -26.58 -20.42 -8.04
C ARG A 242 -27.31 -19.87 -9.28
N GLY A 243 -28.59 -20.16 -9.49
CA GLY A 243 -29.24 -19.97 -10.79
C GLY A 243 -29.41 -18.52 -11.27
N ILE A 244 -29.96 -17.61 -10.45
CA ILE A 244 -30.36 -16.25 -10.89
C ILE A 244 -29.18 -15.31 -11.06
N ILE A 245 -28.13 -15.41 -10.21
CA ILE A 245 -26.94 -14.57 -10.31
C ILE A 245 -26.13 -14.90 -11.57
N ILE A 246 -26.10 -16.20 -11.96
CA ILE A 246 -25.38 -16.66 -13.16
C ILE A 246 -26.01 -16.05 -14.42
N VAL A 247 -27.34 -16.00 -14.52
CA VAL A 247 -28.02 -15.46 -15.69
C VAL A 247 -27.75 -13.96 -15.84
N SER A 248 -27.80 -13.18 -14.76
CA SER A 248 -27.52 -11.74 -14.82
C SER A 248 -26.03 -11.43 -15.12
N SER A 249 -25.11 -12.25 -14.60
CA SER A 249 -23.68 -12.07 -14.87
C SER A 249 -23.30 -12.38 -16.31
N PHE A 250 -23.98 -13.32 -16.96
CA PHE A 250 -23.69 -13.71 -18.35
C PHE A 250 -23.94 -12.55 -19.35
N PHE A 251 -24.94 -11.73 -19.12
CA PHE A 251 -25.27 -10.58 -20.00
C PHE A 251 -24.45 -9.31 -19.72
N VAL A 252 -23.87 -9.19 -18.54
CA VAL A 252 -23.14 -7.99 -18.08
C VAL A 252 -21.62 -8.19 -18.09
N THR A 253 -21.13 -9.36 -18.56
CA THR A 253 -19.69 -9.64 -18.61
C THR A 253 -19.00 -8.93 -19.78
N ALA A 254 -17.98 -8.13 -19.46
CA ALA A 254 -16.99 -7.65 -20.42
C ALA A 254 -15.65 -8.35 -20.13
N LYS A 255 -14.73 -8.40 -21.12
CA LYS A 255 -13.37 -8.88 -20.87
C LYS A 255 -12.71 -8.04 -19.78
N THR A 256 -12.30 -8.67 -18.69
CA THR A 256 -11.56 -8.02 -17.61
C THR A 256 -10.12 -7.79 -18.05
N GLY A 257 -9.66 -6.55 -17.99
CA GLY A 257 -8.23 -6.25 -18.08
C GLY A 257 -7.55 -6.42 -16.71
N SER A 258 -6.28 -6.76 -16.69
CA SER A 258 -5.48 -6.88 -15.46
C SER A 258 -5.59 -5.65 -14.54
N THR A 259 -5.69 -4.46 -15.12
CA THR A 259 -5.86 -3.20 -14.39
C THR A 259 -7.20 -3.11 -13.67
N CYS A 260 -8.30 -3.58 -14.29
CA CYS A 260 -9.62 -3.57 -13.65
C CYS A 260 -9.69 -4.56 -12.48
N GLU A 261 -9.06 -5.73 -12.61
CA GLU A 261 -8.94 -6.70 -11.52
C GLU A 261 -8.11 -6.15 -10.36
N LEU A 262 -7.01 -5.45 -10.64
CA LEU A 262 -6.17 -4.81 -9.62
C LEU A 262 -6.98 -3.79 -8.81
N ILE A 263 -7.72 -2.90 -9.48
CA ILE A 263 -8.52 -1.87 -8.84
C ILE A 263 -9.63 -2.47 -7.97
N ALA A 264 -10.36 -3.47 -8.48
CA ALA A 264 -11.39 -4.15 -7.72
C ALA A 264 -10.81 -4.90 -6.51
N SER A 265 -9.67 -5.56 -6.68
CA SER A 265 -8.94 -6.23 -5.60
C SER A 265 -8.46 -5.25 -4.54
N THR A 266 -7.97 -4.08 -4.93
CA THR A 266 -7.53 -3.04 -3.98
C THR A 266 -8.71 -2.50 -3.17
N ALA A 267 -9.86 -2.23 -3.81
CA ALA A 267 -11.06 -1.80 -3.11
C ALA A 267 -11.56 -2.85 -2.09
N PHE A 268 -11.55 -4.11 -2.48
CA PHE A 268 -11.90 -5.25 -1.61
C PHE A 268 -10.94 -5.35 -0.40
N TRP A 269 -9.65 -5.23 -0.67
CA TRP A 269 -8.62 -5.39 0.33
C TRP A 269 -8.59 -4.21 1.34
N GLU A 270 -8.71 -2.97 0.86
CA GLU A 270 -8.82 -1.77 1.72
C GLU A 270 -10.06 -1.84 2.63
N MET A 271 -11.19 -2.34 2.12
CA MET A 271 -12.40 -2.49 2.93
C MET A 271 -12.22 -3.56 4.02
N ASN A 272 -11.55 -4.66 3.71
CA ASN A 272 -11.24 -5.68 4.71
C ASN A 272 -10.27 -5.18 5.79
N LEU A 273 -9.35 -4.28 5.43
CA LEU A 273 -8.47 -3.61 6.39
C LEU A 273 -9.24 -2.80 7.43
N LEU A 274 -10.28 -2.10 6.98
CA LEU A 274 -11.11 -1.26 7.87
C LEU A 274 -11.93 -2.08 8.86
N LYS A 275 -12.21 -3.35 8.52
CA LYS A 275 -12.88 -4.31 9.42
C LYS A 275 -11.98 -4.85 10.54
N GLU A 276 -10.68 -4.76 10.42
CA GLU A 276 -9.73 -5.42 11.32
C GLU A 276 -9.76 -4.92 12.78
N ASN A 277 -10.33 -3.75 13.03
CA ASN A 277 -10.59 -3.32 14.41
C ASN A 277 -11.64 -4.20 15.12
N ASP A 278 -12.49 -4.92 14.36
CA ASP A 278 -13.49 -5.87 14.89
C ASP A 278 -13.01 -7.34 14.86
N LEU A 279 -11.95 -7.66 14.10
CA LEU A 279 -11.47 -9.03 13.84
C LEU A 279 -10.58 -9.63 14.95
N ARG A 280 -10.48 -9.01 16.13
CA ARG A 280 -9.77 -9.58 17.31
C ARG A 280 -10.41 -10.87 17.86
N ARG A 281 -11.41 -11.44 17.18
CA ARG A 281 -12.17 -12.64 17.61
C ARG A 281 -12.17 -13.80 16.61
N LEU A 282 -11.25 -13.83 15.65
CA LEU A 282 -11.09 -15.01 14.79
C LEU A 282 -10.15 -16.01 15.46
N ASP A 283 -10.61 -17.25 15.59
CA ASP A 283 -9.80 -18.38 16.08
C ASP A 283 -8.53 -18.53 15.24
N GLY A 284 -7.38 -18.76 15.89
CA GLY A 284 -6.06 -18.77 15.27
C GLY A 284 -5.89 -19.72 14.08
N ASP A 285 -6.66 -20.81 14.03
CA ASP A 285 -6.58 -21.84 12.98
C ASP A 285 -7.17 -21.37 11.63
N GLU A 286 -8.19 -20.52 11.61
CA GLU A 286 -8.77 -20.00 10.34
C GLU A 286 -7.85 -18.96 9.67
N MET A 287 -7.07 -18.21 10.45
CA MET A 287 -6.12 -17.24 9.90
C MET A 287 -4.89 -17.89 9.24
N GLU A 288 -4.52 -19.10 9.66
CA GLU A 288 -3.39 -19.81 9.06
C GLU A 288 -3.71 -20.45 7.69
N GLN A 289 -4.97 -20.72 7.41
CA GLN A 289 -5.40 -21.35 6.15
C GLN A 289 -5.73 -20.35 5.04
N SER A 290 -6.01 -19.08 5.37
CA SER A 290 -6.33 -18.05 4.37
C SER A 290 -5.08 -17.49 3.69
N GLN A 291 -5.12 -17.39 2.34
CA GLN A 291 -4.00 -16.90 1.52
C GLN A 291 -4.34 -15.57 0.84
N VAL A 292 -3.34 -14.70 0.72
CA VAL A 292 -3.42 -13.38 0.07
C VAL A 292 -2.35 -13.27 -1.01
N PHE A 293 -2.67 -12.69 -2.17
CA PHE A 293 -1.70 -12.50 -3.24
C PHE A 293 -0.63 -11.47 -2.84
N ILE A 294 0.65 -11.83 -2.98
CA ILE A 294 1.77 -10.96 -2.61
C ILE A 294 1.81 -9.67 -3.44
N SER A 295 1.37 -9.73 -4.70
CA SER A 295 1.27 -8.54 -5.58
C SER A 295 0.33 -7.47 -5.01
N GLN A 296 -0.77 -7.89 -4.39
CA GLN A 296 -1.72 -6.99 -3.73
C GLN A 296 -1.11 -6.35 -2.48
N VAL A 297 -0.40 -7.16 -1.70
CA VAL A 297 0.30 -6.68 -0.50
C VAL A 297 1.38 -5.68 -0.86
N LEU A 298 2.17 -5.95 -1.89
CA LEU A 298 3.20 -5.04 -2.39
C LEU A 298 2.61 -3.72 -2.90
N ALA A 299 1.55 -3.79 -3.70
CA ALA A 299 0.86 -2.59 -4.20
C ALA A 299 0.33 -1.71 -3.06
N PHE A 300 -0.25 -2.33 -2.04
CA PHE A 300 -0.72 -1.62 -0.85
C PHE A 300 0.41 -0.97 -0.07
N VAL A 301 1.46 -1.74 0.25
CA VAL A 301 2.60 -1.26 1.02
C VAL A 301 3.25 -0.07 0.31
N ASN A 302 3.51 -0.19 -1.01
CA ASN A 302 4.09 0.89 -1.81
C ASN A 302 3.19 2.13 -1.85
N GLY A 303 1.87 1.94 -1.99
CA GLY A 303 0.90 3.03 -1.95
C GLY A 303 0.94 3.78 -0.62
N LYS A 304 0.95 3.06 0.51
CA LYS A 304 1.00 3.66 1.84
C LYS A 304 2.32 4.33 2.17
N LEU A 305 3.46 3.77 1.74
CA LEU A 305 4.77 4.40 1.90
C LEU A 305 4.82 5.72 1.13
N LYS A 306 4.33 5.74 -0.11
CA LYS A 306 4.26 6.96 -0.93
C LYS A 306 3.33 8.03 -0.33
N GLU A 307 2.16 7.64 0.18
CA GLU A 307 1.26 8.54 0.93
C GLU A 307 1.95 9.12 2.18
N GLY A 308 2.80 8.33 2.84
CA GLY A 308 3.61 8.73 3.99
C GLY A 308 4.87 9.55 3.65
N GLY A 309 5.10 9.86 2.37
CA GLY A 309 6.26 10.64 1.92
C GLY A 309 7.55 9.83 1.74
N ILE A 310 7.49 8.50 1.80
CA ILE A 310 8.62 7.60 1.56
C ILE A 310 8.62 7.24 0.08
N LEU A 311 9.58 7.81 -0.66
CA LEU A 311 9.59 7.78 -2.12
C LEU A 311 10.51 6.70 -2.73
N ASP A 312 11.26 5.96 -1.89
CA ASP A 312 12.09 4.86 -2.38
C ASP A 312 11.20 3.72 -2.91
N GLU A 313 11.27 3.48 -4.21
CA GLU A 313 10.48 2.44 -4.90
C GLU A 313 10.81 1.02 -4.41
N ASN A 314 11.98 0.80 -3.83
CA ASN A 314 12.40 -0.50 -3.32
C ASN A 314 11.99 -0.74 -1.87
N GLU A 315 11.68 0.29 -1.12
CA GLU A 315 11.41 0.21 0.33
C GLU A 315 10.28 -0.79 0.65
N GLY A 316 9.18 -0.74 -0.10
CA GLY A 316 8.07 -1.67 0.10
C GLY A 316 8.44 -3.13 -0.17
N GLN A 317 9.30 -3.38 -1.16
CA GLN A 317 9.80 -4.74 -1.42
C GLN A 317 10.69 -5.23 -0.27
N TRP A 318 11.57 -4.38 0.26
CA TRP A 318 12.39 -4.71 1.43
C TRP A 318 11.52 -4.97 2.66
N LEU A 319 10.54 -4.10 2.94
CA LEU A 319 9.60 -4.27 4.05
C LEU A 319 8.88 -5.62 4.00
N VAL A 320 8.33 -5.97 2.84
CA VAL A 320 7.61 -7.24 2.65
C VAL A 320 8.56 -8.43 2.75
N ALA A 321 9.72 -8.38 2.09
CA ALA A 321 10.71 -9.47 2.12
C ALA A 321 11.18 -9.76 3.55
N LEU A 322 11.61 -8.74 4.28
CA LEU A 322 12.07 -8.87 5.66
C LEU A 322 10.96 -9.36 6.59
N SER A 323 9.72 -8.89 6.39
CA SER A 323 8.57 -9.39 7.16
C SER A 323 8.30 -10.87 6.96
N LEU A 324 8.61 -11.39 5.77
CA LEU A 324 8.47 -12.81 5.42
C LEU A 324 9.72 -13.65 5.77
N GLY A 325 10.80 -13.03 6.22
CA GLY A 325 12.10 -13.70 6.44
C GLY A 325 12.73 -14.19 5.12
N LYS A 326 12.57 -13.42 4.04
CA LYS A 326 13.01 -13.73 2.68
C LYS A 326 13.96 -12.65 2.15
N LYS A 327 14.76 -13.00 1.14
CA LYS A 327 15.51 -12.00 0.37
C LYS A 327 14.58 -11.28 -0.63
N LYS A 328 14.88 -10.03 -0.97
CA LYS A 328 14.08 -9.23 -1.91
C LYS A 328 13.86 -9.94 -3.26
N ASN A 329 14.89 -10.57 -3.81
CA ASN A 329 14.82 -11.30 -5.07
C ASN A 329 13.97 -12.58 -5.04
N GLU A 330 13.67 -13.12 -3.85
CA GLU A 330 12.80 -14.29 -3.70
C GLU A 330 11.31 -13.92 -3.81
N LEU A 331 10.94 -12.65 -3.61
CA LEU A 331 9.54 -12.21 -3.68
C LEU A 331 8.89 -12.53 -5.03
N LYS A 332 9.64 -12.50 -6.13
CA LYS A 332 9.14 -12.82 -7.47
C LYS A 332 8.65 -14.27 -7.64
N PHE A 333 9.07 -15.17 -6.76
CA PHE A 333 8.66 -16.58 -6.77
C PHE A 333 7.50 -16.88 -5.82
N ILE A 334 7.06 -15.88 -5.03
CA ILE A 334 5.96 -16.02 -4.08
C ILE A 334 4.69 -15.49 -4.73
N THR A 335 3.69 -16.36 -4.90
CA THR A 335 2.38 -15.96 -5.45
C THR A 335 1.43 -15.52 -4.36
N THR A 336 1.39 -16.26 -3.24
CA THR A 336 0.50 -15.99 -2.11
C THR A 336 1.23 -16.10 -0.78
N ILE A 337 0.73 -15.40 0.23
CA ILE A 337 1.19 -15.47 1.61
C ILE A 337 0.02 -15.76 2.55
N LYS A 338 0.30 -16.26 3.75
CA LYS A 338 -0.71 -16.48 4.80
C LYS A 338 -1.25 -15.14 5.32
N LYS A 339 -2.49 -15.12 5.77
CA LYS A 339 -3.12 -13.94 6.39
C LYS A 339 -2.37 -13.44 7.62
N SER A 340 -1.82 -14.34 8.42
CA SER A 340 -0.98 -14.01 9.56
C SER A 340 0.31 -13.26 9.16
N GLN A 341 0.89 -13.61 8.00
CA GLN A 341 2.05 -12.91 7.44
C GLN A 341 1.69 -11.51 6.93
N GLU A 342 0.54 -11.37 6.27
CA GLU A 342 0.01 -10.05 5.87
C GLU A 342 -0.19 -9.12 7.08
N LEU A 343 -0.76 -9.62 8.18
CA LEU A 343 -0.93 -8.86 9.41
C LEU A 343 0.42 -8.41 10.01
N ARG A 344 1.42 -9.28 9.96
CA ARG A 344 2.78 -8.92 10.37
C ARG A 344 3.35 -7.79 9.51
N ILE A 345 3.17 -7.87 8.18
CA ILE A 345 3.60 -6.82 7.24
C ILE A 345 2.93 -5.49 7.57
N LYS A 346 1.64 -5.48 7.87
CA LYS A 346 0.91 -4.26 8.25
C LYS A 346 1.44 -3.62 9.53
N LYS A 347 1.73 -4.41 10.57
CA LYS A 347 2.33 -3.92 11.82
C LYS A 347 3.70 -3.29 11.58
N VAL A 348 4.50 -3.89 10.70
CA VAL A 348 5.79 -3.33 10.27
C VAL A 348 5.58 -2.02 9.52
N LEU A 349 4.64 -1.98 8.59
CA LEU A 349 4.29 -0.77 7.83
C LEU A 349 3.84 0.37 8.74
N GLU A 350 3.00 0.11 9.74
CA GLU A 350 2.58 1.13 10.72
C GLU A 350 3.75 1.72 11.50
N ARG A 351 4.72 0.89 11.90
CA ARG A 351 5.95 1.36 12.57
C ARG A 351 6.78 2.21 11.63
N ARG A 352 6.93 1.75 10.37
CA ARG A 352 7.68 2.47 9.34
C ARG A 352 7.06 3.83 9.02
N LEU A 353 5.75 3.92 8.89
CA LEU A 353 5.03 5.18 8.67
C LEU A 353 5.13 6.17 9.85
N LYS A 354 5.43 5.69 11.06
CA LYS A 354 5.78 6.53 12.22
C LYS A 354 7.22 7.03 12.18
N GLY A 355 7.99 6.68 11.14
CA GLY A 355 9.38 7.08 10.93
C GLY A 355 10.39 6.12 11.57
N GLU A 356 10.02 4.89 11.97
CA GLU A 356 10.96 3.89 12.45
C GLU A 356 11.67 3.23 11.27
N PRO A 357 13.02 3.26 11.17
CA PRO A 357 13.77 2.63 10.07
C PRO A 357 13.59 1.11 10.05
N LEU A 358 13.62 0.50 8.85
CA LEU A 358 13.40 -0.95 8.70
C LEU A 358 14.43 -1.77 9.48
N ASP A 359 15.68 -1.39 9.47
CA ASP A 359 16.75 -2.04 10.23
C ASP A 359 16.48 -2.04 11.74
N LYS A 360 15.94 -0.95 12.31
CA LYS A 360 15.51 -0.87 13.72
C LYS A 360 14.27 -1.70 13.99
N ILE A 361 13.34 -1.75 13.04
CA ILE A 361 12.13 -2.57 13.14
C ILE A 361 12.47 -4.06 13.21
N PHE A 362 13.40 -4.50 12.37
CA PHE A 362 13.81 -5.91 12.28
C PHE A 362 14.98 -6.26 13.20
N GLY A 363 15.65 -5.26 13.79
CA GLY A 363 16.77 -5.43 14.68
C GLY A 363 18.05 -5.90 13.97
N GLN A 364 18.11 -5.83 12.65
CA GLN A 364 19.26 -6.26 11.85
C GLN A 364 19.35 -5.52 10.51
N THR A 365 20.57 -5.42 10.01
CA THR A 365 20.89 -4.90 8.67
C THR A 365 22.03 -5.71 8.07
N GLU A 366 22.42 -5.40 6.84
CA GLU A 366 23.61 -5.94 6.20
C GLU A 366 24.67 -4.85 6.09
N PHE A 367 25.94 -5.20 6.35
CA PHE A 367 27.07 -4.32 6.15
C PHE A 367 28.25 -5.14 5.63
N PHE A 368 28.79 -4.76 4.48
CA PHE A 368 29.87 -5.48 3.82
C PHE A 368 29.58 -6.98 3.65
N SER A 369 28.35 -7.32 3.26
CA SER A 369 27.79 -8.68 3.15
C SER A 369 27.72 -9.46 4.46
N LEU A 370 27.92 -8.83 5.62
CA LEU A 370 27.78 -9.44 6.93
C LEU A 370 26.43 -9.07 7.56
N PRO A 371 25.70 -10.01 8.16
CA PRO A 371 24.53 -9.71 8.96
C PRO A 371 24.95 -8.99 10.26
N ILE A 372 24.40 -7.81 10.50
CA ILE A 372 24.69 -6.96 11.65
C ILE A 372 23.41 -6.71 12.44
N LEU A 373 23.39 -7.16 13.69
CA LEU A 373 22.35 -6.80 14.65
C LEU A 373 22.45 -5.31 15.00
N VAL A 374 21.34 -4.65 15.01
CA VAL A 374 21.22 -3.24 15.39
C VAL A 374 20.08 -3.04 16.39
N SER A 375 20.17 -1.99 17.18
CA SER A 375 19.13 -1.60 18.12
C SER A 375 19.15 -0.07 18.32
N ARG A 376 18.30 0.46 19.19
CA ARG A 376 18.38 1.87 19.59
C ARG A 376 19.64 2.25 20.36
N ALA A 377 20.48 1.25 20.74
CA ALA A 377 21.72 1.49 21.46
C ALA A 377 22.93 1.80 20.54
N VAL A 378 22.79 1.59 19.24
CA VAL A 378 23.87 1.78 18.25
C VAL A 378 23.37 2.54 17.02
N LEU A 379 24.26 3.30 16.38
CA LEU A 379 24.02 3.83 15.04
C LEU A 379 23.93 2.66 14.06
N SER A 380 22.96 2.70 13.15
CA SER A 380 22.89 1.73 12.05
C SER A 380 24.01 2.00 11.06
N PRO A 381 24.79 0.96 10.66
CA PRO A 381 25.85 1.12 9.67
C PRO A 381 25.30 1.76 8.38
N ARG A 382 26.03 2.71 7.83
CA ARG A 382 25.65 3.42 6.61
C ARG A 382 26.41 2.85 5.41
N PRO A 383 25.78 2.83 4.20
CA PRO A 383 26.44 2.34 2.98
C PRO A 383 27.76 3.08 2.68
N GLU A 384 27.82 4.39 2.96
CA GLU A 384 29.02 5.19 2.75
C GLU A 384 30.21 4.68 3.60
N THR A 385 29.94 4.15 4.80
CA THR A 385 30.98 3.59 5.67
C THR A 385 31.64 2.33 5.09
N GLU A 386 30.98 1.63 4.16
CA GLU A 386 31.59 0.50 3.44
C GLU A 386 32.77 0.93 2.57
N LEU A 387 32.71 2.14 1.98
CA LEU A 387 33.83 2.71 1.22
C LEU A 387 35.07 2.96 2.09
N LEU A 388 34.86 3.40 3.34
CA LEU A 388 35.95 3.54 4.31
C LEU A 388 36.64 2.20 4.54
N VAL A 389 35.83 1.14 4.75
CA VAL A 389 36.35 -0.23 4.96
C VAL A 389 37.12 -0.72 3.72
N GLU A 390 36.55 -0.52 2.52
CA GLU A 390 37.18 -0.91 1.26
C GLU A 390 38.59 -0.30 1.13
N LYS A 391 38.72 1.00 1.34
CA LYS A 391 40.00 1.71 1.31
C LYS A 391 40.96 1.24 2.40
N CYS A 392 40.46 0.97 3.60
CA CYS A 392 41.28 0.40 4.66
C CYS A 392 41.82 -1.01 4.29
N LEU A 393 40.99 -1.85 3.66
CA LEU A 393 41.41 -3.18 3.19
C LEU A 393 42.47 -3.10 2.09
N GLU A 394 42.34 -2.14 1.14
CA GLU A 394 43.39 -1.89 0.14
C GLU A 394 44.76 -1.58 0.78
N ILE A 395 44.78 -0.73 1.82
CA ILE A 395 45.99 -0.35 2.53
C ILE A 395 46.55 -1.53 3.33
N LEU A 396 45.70 -2.36 3.92
CA LEU A 396 46.10 -3.51 4.75
C LEU A 396 46.51 -4.74 3.93
N LYS A 397 46.20 -4.79 2.63
CA LYS A 397 46.37 -5.96 1.75
C LYS A 397 47.80 -6.56 1.79
N ASN A 398 48.82 -5.71 1.85
CA ASN A 398 50.19 -6.12 1.79
C ASN A 398 50.87 -6.15 3.18
N GLN A 399 50.13 -6.02 4.27
CA GLN A 399 50.68 -6.03 5.63
C GLN A 399 50.52 -7.41 6.26
N PRO A 400 51.59 -8.05 6.69
CA PRO A 400 51.49 -9.32 7.41
C PRO A 400 50.97 -9.09 8.83
N LYS A 401 49.85 -9.75 9.17
CA LYS A 401 49.26 -9.73 10.52
C LYS A 401 49.04 -8.31 11.09
N PRO A 402 48.35 -7.41 10.40
CA PRO A 402 48.18 -6.04 10.85
C PRO A 402 47.36 -5.96 12.15
N LEU A 403 47.74 -5.02 13.01
CA LEU A 403 47.05 -4.68 14.23
C LEU A 403 46.14 -3.49 13.95
N VAL A 404 44.84 -3.66 14.06
CA VAL A 404 43.83 -2.62 13.73
C VAL A 404 43.03 -2.27 14.97
N LEU A 405 42.78 -0.96 15.16
CA LEU A 405 41.86 -0.44 16.17
C LEU A 405 40.67 0.22 15.48
N ASP A 406 39.47 -0.24 15.76
CA ASP A 406 38.22 0.43 15.44
C ASP A 406 37.78 1.24 16.68
N LEU A 407 37.87 2.57 16.59
CA LEU A 407 37.55 3.51 17.65
C LEU A 407 36.13 4.05 17.44
N CYS A 408 35.29 4.08 18.46
CA CYS A 408 33.85 4.36 18.38
C CYS A 408 33.11 3.29 17.56
N THR A 409 33.31 2.03 17.91
CA THR A 409 32.93 0.86 17.07
C THR A 409 31.41 0.70 16.89
N GLY A 410 30.58 1.23 17.79
CA GLY A 410 29.13 1.13 17.74
C GLY A 410 28.64 -0.33 17.70
N SER A 411 28.00 -0.74 16.60
CA SER A 411 27.57 -2.12 16.36
C SER A 411 28.71 -3.11 16.08
N GLY A 412 29.95 -2.63 15.93
CA GLY A 412 31.11 -3.42 15.54
C GLY A 412 31.24 -3.62 14.02
N ALA A 413 30.45 -2.96 13.21
CA ALA A 413 30.38 -3.20 11.77
C ALA A 413 31.71 -3.05 11.06
N ILE A 414 32.46 -1.97 11.31
CA ILE A 414 33.80 -1.74 10.73
C ILE A 414 34.80 -2.83 11.18
N ALA A 415 34.89 -3.08 12.49
CA ALA A 415 35.79 -4.11 13.05
C ALA A 415 35.53 -5.50 12.45
N LEU A 416 34.26 -5.87 12.30
CA LEU A 416 33.82 -7.14 11.74
C LEU A 416 34.17 -7.24 10.26
N ALA A 417 33.86 -6.20 9.48
CA ALA A 417 34.17 -6.17 8.05
C ALA A 417 35.67 -6.26 7.79
N ILE A 418 36.49 -5.54 8.56
CA ILE A 418 37.96 -5.66 8.48
C ILE A 418 38.40 -7.09 8.83
N LYS A 419 37.88 -7.69 9.92
CA LYS A 419 38.29 -9.04 10.32
C LYS A 419 37.86 -10.11 9.34
N ALA A 420 36.67 -10.01 8.77
CA ALA A 420 36.17 -10.96 7.79
C ALA A 420 36.99 -10.96 6.49
N ASN A 421 37.42 -9.79 6.03
CA ASN A 421 38.14 -9.63 4.75
C ASN A 421 39.67 -9.55 4.88
N CYS A 422 40.20 -9.42 6.09
CA CYS A 422 41.60 -9.49 6.42
C CYS A 422 41.80 -10.49 7.58
N SER A 423 41.66 -11.78 7.32
CA SER A 423 41.59 -12.84 8.32
C SER A 423 42.84 -12.92 9.21
N GLN A 424 44.05 -12.56 8.66
CA GLN A 424 45.31 -12.50 9.38
C GLN A 424 45.41 -11.29 10.33
N SER A 425 44.52 -10.31 10.26
CA SER A 425 44.54 -9.14 11.14
C SER A 425 44.20 -9.51 12.59
N THR A 426 44.71 -8.73 13.53
CA THR A 426 44.24 -8.72 14.91
C THR A 426 43.49 -7.42 15.14
N VAL A 427 42.17 -7.52 15.30
CA VAL A 427 41.30 -6.36 15.43
C VAL A 427 40.92 -6.11 16.89
N PHE A 428 41.09 -4.89 17.31
CA PHE A 428 40.59 -4.32 18.55
C PHE A 428 39.46 -3.34 18.24
N ALA A 429 38.46 -3.30 19.08
CA ALA A 429 37.33 -2.41 18.92
C ALA A 429 36.95 -1.77 20.26
N SER A 430 36.73 -0.47 20.28
CA SER A 430 36.43 0.25 21.52
C SER A 430 35.22 1.18 21.35
N ASP A 431 34.45 1.32 22.43
CA ASP A 431 33.33 2.24 22.53
C ASP A 431 33.17 2.69 23.98
N ILE A 432 32.59 3.86 24.20
CA ILE A 432 32.23 4.37 25.53
C ILE A 432 30.99 3.66 26.08
N SER A 433 30.08 3.24 25.18
CA SER A 433 28.79 2.63 25.48
C SER A 433 28.93 1.12 25.67
N GLU A 434 28.71 0.63 26.90
CA GLU A 434 28.66 -0.81 27.16
C GLU A 434 27.55 -1.51 26.38
N LYS A 435 26.38 -0.83 26.21
CA LYS A 435 25.27 -1.36 25.41
C LYS A 435 25.66 -1.54 23.93
N ALA A 436 26.46 -0.63 23.39
CA ALA A 436 26.99 -0.78 22.03
C ALA A 436 27.96 -1.97 21.94
N LEU A 437 28.85 -2.12 22.92
CA LEU A 437 29.77 -3.25 22.96
C LEU A 437 29.08 -4.60 23.14
N GLU A 438 27.97 -4.66 23.85
CA GLU A 438 27.13 -5.87 23.94
C GLU A 438 26.60 -6.29 22.56
N ILE A 439 26.06 -5.34 21.78
CA ILE A 439 25.62 -5.59 20.40
C ILE A 439 26.81 -6.02 19.52
N ALA A 440 27.93 -5.33 19.62
CA ALA A 440 29.16 -5.66 18.85
C ALA A 440 29.68 -7.06 19.16
N ARG A 441 29.65 -7.49 20.43
CA ARG A 441 30.02 -8.88 20.83
C ARG A 441 29.05 -9.91 20.27
N GLN A 442 27.74 -9.62 20.29
CA GLN A 442 26.70 -10.48 19.68
C GLN A 442 26.94 -10.61 18.16
N ASN A 443 27.24 -9.52 17.49
CA ASN A 443 27.58 -9.50 16.07
C ASN A 443 28.83 -10.31 15.77
N ALA A 444 29.89 -10.18 16.58
CA ALA A 444 31.11 -10.96 16.43
C ALA A 444 30.84 -12.47 16.60
N LYS A 445 30.03 -12.84 17.60
CA LYS A 445 29.63 -14.23 17.82
C LYS A 445 28.77 -14.76 16.66
N ALA A 446 27.79 -14.00 16.19
CA ALA A 446 26.90 -14.39 15.09
C ALA A 446 27.67 -14.64 13.78
N ASN A 447 28.73 -13.84 13.52
CA ASN A 447 29.59 -13.97 12.34
C ASN A 447 30.80 -14.87 12.57
N SER A 448 30.93 -15.51 13.74
CA SER A 448 32.06 -16.38 14.10
C SER A 448 33.43 -15.67 13.97
N LEU A 449 33.48 -14.37 14.26
CA LEU A 449 34.69 -13.54 14.16
C LEU A 449 35.27 -13.22 15.54
N LYS A 450 36.61 -13.29 15.67
CA LYS A 450 37.31 -12.97 16.92
C LYS A 450 37.76 -11.51 16.91
N ILE A 451 37.11 -10.66 17.72
CA ILE A 451 37.45 -9.25 17.94
C ILE A 451 37.72 -9.02 19.42
N ASN A 452 38.70 -8.14 19.71
CA ASN A 452 39.05 -7.76 21.08
C ASN A 452 38.33 -6.48 21.47
N PHE A 453 37.22 -6.60 22.20
CA PHE A 453 36.40 -5.44 22.62
C PHE A 453 36.91 -4.85 23.94
N LYS A 454 36.91 -3.50 24.01
CA LYS A 454 37.30 -2.76 25.21
C LYS A 454 36.38 -1.54 25.41
N LYS A 455 35.84 -1.39 26.60
CA LYS A 455 35.17 -0.15 26.99
C LYS A 455 36.20 0.95 27.17
N SER A 456 36.04 2.08 26.48
CA SER A 456 36.96 3.21 26.53
C SER A 456 36.28 4.50 26.11
N ASP A 457 36.50 5.56 26.88
CA ASP A 457 36.20 6.91 26.40
C ASP A 457 37.38 7.36 25.54
N MET A 458 37.14 7.31 24.21
CA MET A 458 38.21 7.48 23.22
C MET A 458 39.43 6.60 23.59
N PHE A 459 40.56 7.19 23.85
CA PHE A 459 41.83 6.48 24.15
C PHE A 459 42.06 6.22 25.65
N LEU A 460 41.24 6.77 26.55
CA LEU A 460 41.50 6.75 28.01
C LEU A 460 41.65 5.36 28.61
N GLY A 461 40.91 4.38 28.14
CA GLY A 461 40.97 2.99 28.64
C GLY A 461 41.93 2.09 27.89
N LEU A 462 42.63 2.59 26.87
CA LEU A 462 43.49 1.79 26.00
C LEU A 462 44.94 1.72 26.52
N ASN A 463 45.61 0.61 26.21
CA ASN A 463 47.02 0.39 26.61
C ASN A 463 47.97 1.13 25.65
N LYS A 464 48.64 2.19 26.11
CA LYS A 464 49.59 3.00 25.33
C LYS A 464 50.83 2.23 24.84
N ARG A 465 51.17 1.09 25.46
CA ARG A 465 52.24 0.23 24.97
C ARG A 465 51.89 -0.53 23.69
N LYS A 466 50.57 -0.65 23.39
CA LYS A 466 50.11 -1.32 22.18
C LYS A 466 50.04 -0.31 21.04
N LYS A 467 50.77 -0.59 19.95
CA LYS A 467 50.81 0.26 18.76
C LYS A 467 50.13 -0.44 17.60
N TYR A 468 49.26 0.28 16.91
CA TYR A 468 48.44 -0.21 15.81
C TYR A 468 49.05 0.16 14.45
N ASP A 469 48.88 -0.70 13.46
CA ASP A 469 49.19 -0.41 12.07
C ASP A 469 48.13 0.56 11.48
N MET A 470 46.89 0.43 11.96
CA MET A 470 45.81 1.30 11.52
C MET A 470 44.84 1.59 12.67
N ILE A 471 44.40 2.84 12.75
CA ILE A 471 43.28 3.26 13.58
C ILE A 471 42.18 3.72 12.62
N ILE A 472 40.99 3.12 12.73
CA ILE A 472 39.80 3.47 11.95
C ILE A 472 38.77 4.02 12.92
N SER A 473 38.01 5.07 12.51
CA SER A 473 36.92 5.58 13.32
C SER A 473 35.83 6.25 12.46
N ASN A 474 34.59 5.99 12.80
CA ASN A 474 33.44 6.81 12.44
C ASN A 474 32.91 7.47 13.73
N PRO A 475 33.53 8.56 14.19
CA PRO A 475 33.14 9.20 15.43
C PRO A 475 31.92 10.10 15.23
N PRO A 476 31.20 10.49 16.29
CA PRO A 476 30.12 11.46 16.20
C PRO A 476 30.62 12.82 15.67
N TYR A 477 29.98 13.33 14.60
CA TYR A 477 30.45 14.54 13.90
C TYR A 477 29.39 15.60 13.65
N ILE A 478 28.15 15.38 14.09
CA ILE A 478 27.05 16.33 13.87
C ILE A 478 27.14 17.43 14.94
N LYS A 479 27.01 18.69 14.52
CA LYS A 479 26.97 19.80 15.48
C LYS A 479 25.74 19.65 16.38
N THR A 480 25.91 19.90 17.67
CA THR A 480 24.81 19.73 18.67
C THR A 480 23.53 20.43 18.26
N LYS A 481 23.61 21.66 17.71
CA LYS A 481 22.47 22.44 17.24
C LYS A 481 21.74 21.82 16.03
N ASP A 482 22.48 21.13 15.16
CA ASP A 482 21.96 20.56 13.92
C ASP A 482 21.24 19.22 14.13
N ILE A 483 21.41 18.57 15.30
CA ILE A 483 20.73 17.32 15.66
C ILE A 483 19.19 17.47 15.60
N SER A 484 18.69 18.66 15.97
CA SER A 484 17.24 18.95 15.92
C SER A 484 16.69 19.00 14.50
N LEU A 485 17.54 19.23 13.50
CA LEU A 485 17.20 19.36 12.08
C LEU A 485 17.29 18.04 11.30
N LEU A 486 17.83 16.99 11.92
CA LEU A 486 17.96 15.69 11.29
C LEU A 486 16.61 15.06 10.98
N ASP A 487 16.59 14.20 9.97
CA ASP A 487 15.44 13.39 9.63
C ASP A 487 14.92 12.63 10.87
N LYS A 488 13.61 12.48 10.95
CA LYS A 488 12.94 11.83 12.09
C LYS A 488 13.48 10.43 12.37
N GLU A 489 13.90 9.72 11.33
CA GLU A 489 14.48 8.38 11.40
C GLU A 489 15.79 8.36 12.19
N VAL A 490 16.69 9.29 11.92
CA VAL A 490 17.97 9.41 12.60
C VAL A 490 17.76 9.98 14.01
N LYS A 491 17.05 11.11 14.12
CA LYS A 491 16.87 11.84 15.38
C LYS A 491 16.20 11.01 16.47
N ASN A 492 15.18 10.21 16.11
CA ASN A 492 14.34 9.51 17.09
C ASN A 492 14.78 8.06 17.35
N TYR A 493 15.58 7.48 16.46
CA TYR A 493 15.90 6.04 16.52
C TYR A 493 17.39 5.71 16.63
N ASP A 494 18.30 6.66 16.30
CA ASP A 494 19.71 6.49 16.59
C ASP A 494 20.08 7.15 17.93
N PRO A 495 21.05 6.62 18.68
CA PRO A 495 21.40 7.16 19.99
C PRO A 495 22.13 8.51 19.83
N LYS A 496 21.71 9.54 20.57
CA LYS A 496 22.29 10.88 20.51
C LYS A 496 23.81 10.87 20.69
N ILE A 497 24.32 9.98 21.56
CA ILE A 497 25.77 9.84 21.81
C ILE A 497 26.57 9.44 20.57
N ALA A 498 25.94 8.79 19.59
CA ALA A 498 26.55 8.40 18.33
C ALA A 498 26.46 9.49 17.24
N LEU A 499 25.74 10.59 17.51
CA LEU A 499 25.50 11.67 16.56
C LEU A 499 26.23 12.95 16.95
N ASP A 500 26.24 13.29 18.26
CA ASP A 500 26.64 14.59 18.79
C ASP A 500 28.16 14.78 18.82
N GLY A 501 28.69 15.50 17.82
CA GLY A 501 30.10 15.88 17.69
C GLY A 501 30.49 17.16 18.45
N GLY A 502 29.60 17.70 19.30
CA GLY A 502 29.83 18.95 20.03
C GLY A 502 29.41 20.19 19.22
N GLU A 503 29.69 21.39 19.75
CA GLU A 503 29.23 22.68 19.20
C GLU A 503 29.64 22.88 17.73
N ASP A 504 30.88 22.52 17.38
CA ASP A 504 31.43 22.67 16.02
C ASP A 504 31.49 21.36 15.23
N GLY A 505 31.05 20.24 15.82
CA GLY A 505 31.12 18.91 15.21
C GLY A 505 32.53 18.31 15.17
N LEU A 506 33.52 18.94 15.78
CA LEU A 506 34.93 18.54 15.73
C LEU A 506 35.47 17.99 17.05
N LYS A 507 34.64 17.85 18.08
CA LYS A 507 35.04 17.42 19.42
C LYS A 507 35.93 16.19 19.40
N PHE A 508 35.50 15.13 18.74
CA PHE A 508 36.22 13.85 18.71
C PHE A 508 37.44 13.90 17.81
N TYR A 509 37.41 14.67 16.72
CA TYR A 509 38.60 14.84 15.86
C TYR A 509 39.72 15.60 16.56
N LYS A 510 39.43 16.55 17.45
CA LYS A 510 40.43 17.22 18.28
C LYS A 510 41.12 16.23 19.21
N ILE A 511 40.35 15.31 19.83
CA ILE A 511 40.89 14.25 20.69
C ILE A 511 41.74 13.27 19.86
N ILE A 512 41.26 12.85 18.69
CA ILE A 512 42.01 11.95 17.80
C ILE A 512 43.31 12.59 17.34
N ALA A 513 43.29 13.84 16.90
CA ALA A 513 44.48 14.54 16.42
C ALA A 513 45.57 14.67 17.47
N THR A 514 45.19 14.82 18.75
CA THR A 514 46.12 14.98 19.86
C THR A 514 46.60 13.67 20.47
N GLN A 515 45.85 12.56 20.34
CA GLN A 515 46.17 11.32 21.07
C GLN A 515 46.47 10.12 20.19
N ALA A 516 45.97 10.07 18.93
CA ALA A 516 46.14 8.89 18.09
C ALA A 516 47.59 8.56 17.77
N HIS A 517 48.49 9.55 17.74
CA HIS A 517 49.93 9.35 17.52
C HIS A 517 50.56 8.47 18.61
N ASP A 518 50.04 8.53 19.86
CA ASP A 518 50.48 7.67 20.96
C ASP A 518 50.11 6.19 20.78
N PHE A 519 49.26 5.86 19.83
CA PHE A 519 48.74 4.50 19.63
C PHE A 519 49.05 3.92 18.24
N LEU A 520 49.64 4.71 17.34
CA LEU A 520 50.05 4.24 16.02
C LEU A 520 51.51 3.80 16.01
N LYS A 521 51.85 2.83 15.18
CA LYS A 521 53.22 2.52 14.78
C LYS A 521 53.76 3.63 13.88
N ARG A 522 55.08 3.72 13.72
CA ARG A 522 55.69 4.63 12.73
C ARG A 522 55.13 4.32 11.33
N ASN A 523 54.71 5.31 10.60
CA ASN A 523 53.98 5.22 9.33
C ASN A 523 52.60 4.51 9.43
N GLY A 524 52.10 4.27 10.63
CA GLY A 524 50.73 3.75 10.83
C GLY A 524 49.69 4.73 10.30
N VAL A 525 48.59 4.20 9.86
CA VAL A 525 47.53 4.95 9.16
C VAL A 525 46.35 5.27 10.08
N LEU A 526 45.89 6.50 10.02
CA LEU A 526 44.65 6.96 10.59
C LEU A 526 43.60 7.10 9.46
N ALA A 527 42.45 6.46 9.59
CA ALA A 527 41.36 6.48 8.64
C ALA A 527 40.07 6.95 9.36
N LEU A 528 39.47 8.03 8.93
CA LEU A 528 38.31 8.66 9.58
C LEU A 528 37.17 8.86 8.60
N GLU A 529 35.96 8.55 9.02
CA GLU A 529 34.75 9.10 8.41
C GLU A 529 34.53 10.52 8.95
N ILE A 530 34.06 11.44 8.08
CA ILE A 530 33.85 12.85 8.40
C ILE A 530 32.53 13.36 7.86
N GLY A 531 32.01 14.43 8.44
CA GLY A 531 30.89 15.18 7.87
C GLY A 531 31.32 16.02 6.67
N ASP A 532 30.39 16.21 5.73
CA ASP A 532 30.64 17.05 4.56
C ASP A 532 31.07 18.46 4.95
N GLY A 533 32.10 18.99 4.27
CA GLY A 533 32.71 20.30 4.54
C GLY A 533 33.64 20.36 5.76
N GLN A 534 33.85 19.26 6.51
CA GLN A 534 34.77 19.24 7.67
C GLN A 534 36.23 18.98 7.29
N GLY A 535 36.50 18.51 6.07
CA GLY A 535 37.80 18.02 5.65
C GLY A 535 38.95 19.00 5.88
N LYS A 536 38.79 20.27 5.51
CA LYS A 536 39.82 21.31 5.71
C LYS A 536 40.17 21.50 7.19
N SER A 537 39.16 21.53 8.06
CA SER A 537 39.34 21.71 9.51
C SER A 537 40.07 20.53 10.12
N ILE A 538 39.68 19.29 9.73
CA ILE A 538 40.29 18.05 10.21
C ILE A 538 41.76 17.94 9.69
N LYS A 539 42.00 18.28 8.42
CA LYS A 539 43.35 18.32 7.86
C LYS A 539 44.26 19.24 8.68
N ARG A 540 43.76 20.43 9.06
CA ARG A 540 44.49 21.38 9.92
C ARG A 540 44.79 20.80 11.31
N LEU A 541 43.82 20.12 11.93
CA LEU A 541 43.99 19.48 13.23
C LEU A 541 45.08 18.38 13.17
N LEU A 542 45.07 17.56 12.11
CA LEU A 542 45.99 16.45 11.96
C LEU A 542 47.39 16.85 11.55
N SER A 543 47.59 18.04 10.92
CA SER A 543 48.86 18.45 10.32
C SER A 543 50.05 18.52 11.30
N GLN A 544 49.80 18.60 12.61
CA GLN A 544 50.82 18.62 13.62
C GLN A 544 51.57 17.26 13.72
N ASN A 545 50.83 16.17 13.80
CA ASN A 545 51.36 14.84 14.08
C ASN A 545 51.34 13.92 12.85
N PHE A 546 50.61 14.29 11.79
CA PHE A 546 50.38 13.44 10.61
C PHE A 546 50.88 14.11 9.33
N LYS A 547 51.27 13.28 8.36
CA LYS A 547 51.63 13.62 6.99
C LYS A 547 50.73 12.88 5.99
N ASP A 548 50.90 13.14 4.70
CA ASP A 548 50.13 12.50 3.61
C ASP A 548 48.60 12.54 3.88
N ILE A 549 48.09 13.73 4.26
CA ILE A 549 46.69 13.88 4.66
C ILE A 549 45.85 14.05 3.42
N GLU A 550 45.07 13.03 3.08
CA GLU A 550 44.16 12.99 1.94
C GLU A 550 42.71 13.11 2.40
N ILE A 551 41.91 13.90 1.67
CA ILE A 551 40.46 13.98 1.84
C ILE A 551 39.82 13.28 0.64
N GLN A 552 38.98 12.29 0.87
CA GLN A 552 38.32 11.52 -0.17
C GLN A 552 36.81 11.73 -0.09
N LYS A 553 36.17 11.67 -1.26
CA LYS A 553 34.74 11.86 -1.43
C LYS A 553 34.03 10.53 -1.57
N ASP A 554 32.74 10.51 -1.17
CA ASP A 554 31.82 9.41 -1.47
C ASP A 554 31.30 9.48 -2.92
N TYR A 555 30.46 8.51 -3.32
CA TYR A 555 29.83 8.45 -4.65
C TYR A 555 28.91 9.65 -4.95
N SER A 556 28.44 10.36 -3.91
CA SER A 556 27.67 11.60 -4.04
C SER A 556 28.54 12.86 -4.14
N SER A 557 29.88 12.70 -4.33
CA SER A 557 30.88 13.78 -4.40
C SER A 557 31.02 14.62 -3.13
N LYS A 558 30.54 14.15 -1.98
CA LYS A 558 30.68 14.79 -0.68
C LYS A 558 31.97 14.37 0.01
N GLU A 559 32.65 15.28 0.68
CA GLU A 559 33.80 14.94 1.54
C GLU A 559 33.32 13.94 2.60
N ARG A 560 33.96 12.75 2.65
CA ARG A 560 33.49 11.68 3.52
C ARG A 560 34.59 11.01 4.32
N PHE A 561 35.82 10.98 3.81
CA PHE A 561 36.90 10.26 4.48
C PHE A 561 38.15 11.09 4.54
N VAL A 562 38.92 10.89 5.60
CA VAL A 562 40.28 11.42 5.75
C VAL A 562 41.25 10.27 6.06
N PHE A 563 42.28 10.17 5.28
CA PHE A 563 43.39 9.25 5.51
C PHE A 563 44.65 10.06 5.82
N ALA A 564 45.45 9.62 6.81
CA ALA A 564 46.66 10.31 7.19
C ALA A 564 47.67 9.29 7.74
N LYS A 565 48.97 9.51 7.51
CA LYS A 565 50.06 8.67 8.07
C LYS A 565 50.74 9.38 9.24
N LEU A 566 51.09 8.62 10.27
CA LEU A 566 51.90 9.16 11.36
C LEU A 566 53.27 9.60 10.82
N LYS A 567 53.75 10.77 11.23
CA LYS A 567 55.07 11.31 10.86
C LYS A 567 56.21 10.42 11.31
#